data_1f5c59181813e8ca51d3146bd6a0acf4
#
_entry.id   1f5c59181813e8ca51d3146bd6a0acf4
#
_cell.length_a   1.000
_cell.length_b   1.000
_cell.length_c   1.000
_cell.angle_alpha   90.00
_cell.angle_beta   90.00
_cell.angle_gamma   90.00
#
_symmetry.space_group_name_H-M   'P 1'
#
loop_
_entity.id
_entity.type
_entity.pdbx_description
1 polymer ?
#
loop_
_entity_poly.entity_id
_entity_poly.type
_entity_poly.pdbx_seq_one_letter_code
_entity_poly.pdbx_strand_id
1 'polypeptide(L)'
;MFTARREHARFCSAACRVAWNQEHTGNPQAGASALDWSVTAMHDAVERLAREQPPDQAHGFEMISDAVWRVTLVDATLVRYHHRAYEAVMRAQDPAARQAVEGTLAGLRFVRNRMGYHADPAEFIQPGHGRPGSGNGAAAWRWRSLSEPALASLPPRGRAWEITRYRAYQAQLAGHTVGETFGRAAVFIKLASANPTAEIPVGPRSDDS
;
A
#
# COMPACT_ATOMS: atom_id res chain seq x y z
N MET A 1 29.75 -16.67 -18.45
CA MET A 1 29.79 -15.37 -17.71
C MET A 1 28.45 -14.69 -17.92
N PHE A 2 27.67 -14.43 -16.84
CA PHE A 2 26.37 -13.79 -16.93
C PHE A 2 26.57 -12.27 -17.01
N THR A 3 26.05 -11.64 -18.03
CA THR A 3 26.03 -10.18 -18.16
C THR A 3 24.60 -9.69 -17.95
N ALA A 4 24.36 -8.98 -16.87
CA ALA A 4 23.04 -8.40 -16.58
C ALA A 4 22.67 -7.38 -17.67
N ARG A 5 21.61 -7.64 -18.42
CA ARG A 5 21.10 -6.72 -19.46
C ARG A 5 20.42 -5.46 -18.90
N ARG A 6 20.17 -5.43 -17.61
CA ARG A 6 19.61 -4.28 -16.88
C ARG A 6 20.27 -4.20 -15.50
N GLU A 7 20.62 -3.03 -15.05
CA GLU A 7 21.25 -2.78 -13.74
C GLU A 7 20.50 -3.36 -12.54
N HIS A 8 19.21 -3.67 -12.69
CA HIS A 8 18.36 -4.20 -11.62
C HIS A 8 18.00 -5.69 -11.79
N ALA A 9 18.63 -6.41 -12.72
CA ALA A 9 18.38 -7.84 -12.89
C ALA A 9 19.01 -8.63 -11.74
N ARG A 10 18.20 -8.98 -10.73
CA ARG A 10 18.63 -9.79 -9.58
C ARG A 10 18.75 -11.30 -9.90
N PHE A 11 18.21 -11.75 -11.04
CA PHE A 11 18.15 -13.17 -11.39
C PHE A 11 18.63 -13.38 -12.83
N CYS A 12 19.42 -14.43 -13.03
CA CYS A 12 19.97 -14.80 -14.34
C CYS A 12 18.90 -15.34 -15.31
N SER A 13 17.80 -15.88 -14.78
CA SER A 13 16.69 -16.43 -15.57
C SER A 13 15.38 -16.43 -14.77
N ALA A 14 14.26 -16.71 -15.46
CA ALA A 14 12.98 -16.94 -14.80
C ALA A 14 13.05 -18.15 -13.84
N ALA A 15 13.77 -19.22 -14.22
CA ALA A 15 14.00 -20.39 -13.38
C ALA A 15 14.75 -20.06 -12.09
N CYS A 16 15.82 -19.23 -12.16
CA CYS A 16 16.54 -18.76 -10.97
C CYS A 16 15.64 -17.95 -10.04
N ARG A 17 14.73 -17.13 -10.58
CA ARG A 17 13.76 -16.38 -9.78
C ARG A 17 12.75 -17.30 -9.10
N VAL A 18 12.28 -18.33 -9.81
CA VAL A 18 11.35 -19.32 -9.25
C VAL A 18 12.03 -20.13 -8.16
N ALA A 19 13.24 -20.62 -8.40
CA ALA A 19 14.04 -21.37 -7.40
C ALA A 19 14.29 -20.52 -6.15
N TRP A 20 14.74 -19.28 -6.32
CA TRP A 20 14.94 -18.36 -5.18
C TRP A 20 13.64 -18.10 -4.40
N ASN A 21 12.53 -17.88 -5.11
CA ASN A 21 11.25 -17.72 -4.46
C ASN A 21 10.83 -18.99 -3.70
N GLN A 22 11.04 -20.19 -4.27
CA GLN A 22 10.73 -21.45 -3.63
C GLN A 22 11.56 -21.67 -2.35
N GLU A 23 12.85 -21.41 -2.41
CA GLU A 23 13.75 -21.50 -1.24
C GLU A 23 13.36 -20.53 -0.14
N HIS A 24 12.94 -19.30 -0.48
CA HIS A 24 12.62 -18.26 0.49
C HIS A 24 11.14 -18.24 0.93
N THR A 25 10.24 -18.89 0.19
CA THR A 25 8.83 -19.07 0.58
C THR A 25 8.59 -20.40 1.29
N GLY A 26 9.58 -21.28 1.32
CA GLY A 26 9.45 -22.65 1.87
C GLY A 26 9.38 -22.77 3.40
N ASN A 27 9.53 -21.68 4.14
CA ASN A 27 9.35 -21.69 5.59
C ASN A 27 8.08 -20.91 5.99
N PRO A 28 6.96 -21.60 6.29
CA PRO A 28 5.71 -20.94 6.71
C PRO A 28 5.88 -20.09 7.96
N GLN A 29 6.79 -20.48 8.88
CA GLN A 29 7.08 -19.72 10.10
C GLN A 29 7.87 -18.43 9.77
N ALA A 30 8.81 -18.47 8.84
CA ALA A 30 9.50 -17.26 8.39
C ALA A 30 8.56 -16.29 7.69
N GLY A 31 7.58 -16.80 6.93
CA GLY A 31 6.55 -15.98 6.30
C GLY A 31 5.61 -15.30 7.30
N ALA A 32 5.18 -16.04 8.34
CA ALA A 32 4.36 -15.48 9.41
C ALA A 32 5.12 -14.40 10.18
N SER A 33 6.36 -14.65 10.59
CA SER A 33 7.20 -13.66 11.27
C SER A 33 7.45 -12.40 10.42
N ALA A 34 7.66 -12.55 9.11
CA ALA A 34 7.85 -11.42 8.21
C ALA A 34 6.58 -10.58 8.06
N LEU A 35 5.40 -11.21 8.03
CA LEU A 35 4.13 -10.50 8.02
C LEU A 35 3.93 -9.73 9.33
N ASP A 36 4.16 -10.38 10.49
CA ASP A 36 4.02 -9.75 11.80
C ASP A 36 4.91 -8.53 11.95
N TRP A 37 6.18 -8.63 11.52
CA TRP A 37 7.09 -7.49 11.52
C TRP A 37 6.63 -6.37 10.60
N SER A 38 6.13 -6.71 9.42
CA SER A 38 5.62 -5.73 8.45
C SER A 38 4.37 -5.02 8.99
N VAL A 39 3.47 -5.76 9.63
CA VAL A 39 2.27 -5.22 10.28
C VAL A 39 2.66 -4.32 11.45
N THR A 40 3.59 -4.75 12.30
CA THR A 40 4.10 -3.93 13.42
C THR A 40 4.71 -2.63 12.88
N ALA A 41 5.62 -2.73 11.92
CA ALA A 41 6.27 -1.56 11.32
C ALA A 41 5.26 -0.60 10.62
N MET A 42 4.20 -1.14 10.05
CA MET A 42 3.10 -0.34 9.51
C MET A 42 2.35 0.41 10.63
N HIS A 43 2.01 -0.28 11.72
CA HIS A 43 1.35 0.36 12.86
C HIS A 43 2.21 1.46 13.46
N ASP A 44 3.50 1.20 13.67
CA ASP A 44 4.44 2.20 14.18
C ASP A 44 4.49 3.46 13.30
N ALA A 45 4.50 3.29 11.96
CA ALA A 45 4.49 4.41 11.04
C ALA A 45 3.18 5.20 11.10
N VAL A 46 2.03 4.52 11.17
CA VAL A 46 0.71 5.17 11.28
C VAL A 46 0.55 5.87 12.63
N GLU A 47 1.01 5.25 13.72
CA GLU A 47 0.98 5.86 15.05
C GLU A 47 1.91 7.07 15.15
N ARG A 48 3.10 7.01 14.54
CA ARG A 48 4.01 8.13 14.45
C ARG A 48 3.34 9.31 13.76
N LEU A 49 2.69 9.09 12.61
CA LEU A 49 1.89 10.11 11.93
C LEU A 49 0.79 10.71 12.80
N ALA A 50 0.17 9.91 13.68
CA ALA A 50 -0.88 10.38 14.56
C ALA A 50 -0.36 11.20 15.75
N ARG A 51 0.86 10.92 16.22
CA ARG A 51 1.43 11.52 17.43
C ARG A 51 2.35 12.70 17.15
N GLU A 52 3.14 12.61 16.08
CA GLU A 52 4.16 13.60 15.77
C GLU A 52 3.59 14.71 14.89
N GLN A 53 3.94 15.93 15.24
CA GLN A 53 3.67 17.09 14.41
C GLN A 53 4.94 17.39 13.60
N PRO A 54 4.95 17.14 12.29
CA PRO A 54 6.13 17.41 11.49
C PRO A 54 6.46 18.89 11.50
N PRO A 55 7.74 19.25 11.62
CA PRO A 55 8.19 20.65 11.73
C PRO A 55 7.93 21.45 10.45
N ASP A 56 7.89 20.74 9.32
CA ASP A 56 7.66 21.33 7.99
C ASP A 56 6.99 20.35 7.04
N GLN A 57 6.71 20.82 5.84
CA GLN A 57 6.03 20.04 4.81
C GLN A 57 6.88 18.85 4.31
N ALA A 58 8.21 19.01 4.26
CA ALA A 58 9.10 17.95 3.77
C ALA A 58 9.11 16.76 4.74
N HIS A 59 9.23 17.01 6.04
CA HIS A 59 9.12 15.96 7.06
C HIS A 59 7.74 15.31 7.09
N GLY A 60 6.68 16.12 6.93
CA GLY A 60 5.32 15.59 6.82
C GLY A 60 5.17 14.65 5.63
N PHE A 61 5.74 15.00 4.49
CA PHE A 61 5.73 14.16 3.31
C PHE A 61 6.55 12.87 3.50
N GLU A 62 7.72 12.93 4.11
CA GLU A 62 8.55 11.78 4.43
C GLU A 62 7.77 10.77 5.29
N MET A 63 7.16 11.24 6.37
CA MET A 63 6.35 10.41 7.27
C MET A 63 5.15 9.77 6.56
N ILE A 64 4.46 10.55 5.73
CA ILE A 64 3.32 10.07 4.95
C ILE A 64 3.77 9.05 3.90
N SER A 65 4.90 9.29 3.24
CA SER A 65 5.48 8.37 2.25
C SER A 65 5.84 7.02 2.88
N ASP A 66 6.48 7.04 4.05
CA ASP A 66 6.81 5.81 4.80
C ASP A 66 5.53 5.02 5.13
N ALA A 67 4.50 5.68 5.64
CA ALA A 67 3.23 5.04 5.95
C ALA A 67 2.52 4.50 4.69
N VAL A 68 2.52 5.23 3.57
CA VAL A 68 1.97 4.74 2.28
C VAL A 68 2.67 3.47 1.83
N TRP A 69 4.01 3.46 1.86
CA TRP A 69 4.80 2.29 1.48
C TRP A 69 4.49 1.09 2.36
N ARG A 70 4.49 1.25 3.68
CA ARG A 70 4.23 0.16 4.63
C ARG A 70 2.83 -0.39 4.50
N VAL A 71 1.80 0.46 4.47
CA VAL A 71 0.41 0.03 4.29
C VAL A 71 0.23 -0.74 2.98
N THR A 72 0.75 -0.21 1.87
CA THR A 72 0.58 -0.86 0.57
C THR A 72 1.43 -2.12 0.41
N LEU A 73 2.55 -2.25 1.13
CA LEU A 73 3.36 -3.46 1.17
C LEU A 73 2.63 -4.58 1.92
N VAL A 74 2.12 -4.30 3.12
CA VAL A 74 1.36 -5.29 3.90
C VAL A 74 0.09 -5.71 3.16
N ASP A 75 -0.65 -4.76 2.59
CA ASP A 75 -1.82 -5.03 1.78
C ASP A 75 -1.50 -5.96 0.59
N ALA A 76 -0.42 -5.70 -0.16
CA ALA A 76 0.01 -6.56 -1.25
C ALA A 76 0.43 -7.97 -0.77
N THR A 77 1.04 -8.05 0.41
CA THR A 77 1.44 -9.32 1.04
C THR A 77 0.21 -10.14 1.43
N LEU A 78 -0.77 -9.51 2.06
CA LEU A 78 -2.03 -10.15 2.44
C LEU A 78 -2.79 -10.66 1.21
N VAL A 79 -2.93 -9.84 0.18
CA VAL A 79 -3.60 -10.23 -1.08
C VAL A 79 -2.89 -11.40 -1.74
N ARG A 80 -1.55 -11.44 -1.71
CA ARG A 80 -0.77 -12.46 -2.42
C ARG A 80 -0.67 -13.78 -1.67
N TYR A 81 -0.46 -13.74 -0.34
CA TYR A 81 -0.10 -14.92 0.45
C TYR A 81 -1.16 -15.33 1.47
N HIS A 82 -2.13 -14.44 1.77
CA HIS A 82 -3.18 -14.65 2.77
C HIS A 82 -4.57 -14.28 2.19
N HIS A 83 -4.75 -14.57 0.91
CA HIS A 83 -5.92 -14.16 0.14
C HIS A 83 -7.26 -14.57 0.77
N ARG A 84 -7.37 -15.80 1.30
CA ARG A 84 -8.61 -16.28 1.94
C ARG A 84 -8.97 -15.49 3.19
N ALA A 85 -7.98 -15.21 4.05
CA ALA A 85 -8.19 -14.39 5.24
C ALA A 85 -8.58 -12.96 4.87
N TYR A 86 -7.85 -12.38 3.90
CA TYR A 86 -8.14 -11.06 3.36
C TYR A 86 -9.57 -10.95 2.82
N GLU A 87 -10.00 -11.90 1.97
CA GLU A 87 -11.34 -11.92 1.41
C GLU A 87 -12.43 -12.21 2.45
N ALA A 88 -12.14 -13.06 3.44
CA ALA A 88 -13.10 -13.34 4.50
C ALA A 88 -13.41 -12.08 5.31
N VAL A 89 -12.36 -11.32 5.70
CA VAL A 89 -12.54 -10.06 6.41
C VAL A 89 -13.23 -9.02 5.52
N MET A 90 -12.87 -8.95 4.24
CA MET A 90 -13.50 -8.03 3.29
C MET A 90 -14.99 -8.33 3.10
N ARG A 91 -15.38 -9.61 3.00
CA ARG A 91 -16.77 -10.04 2.87
C ARG A 91 -17.59 -9.84 4.14
N ALA A 92 -16.95 -9.88 5.31
CA ALA A 92 -17.62 -9.65 6.59
C ALA A 92 -17.96 -8.16 6.83
N GLN A 93 -17.36 -7.23 6.05
CA GLN A 93 -17.73 -5.82 6.11
C GLN A 93 -19.12 -5.59 5.51
N ASP A 94 -19.86 -4.61 6.01
CA ASP A 94 -21.02 -4.11 5.28
C ASP A 94 -20.60 -3.51 3.92
N PRO A 95 -21.51 -3.44 2.93
CA PRO A 95 -21.17 -3.01 1.58
C PRO A 95 -20.51 -1.63 1.51
N ALA A 96 -20.94 -0.69 2.33
CA ALA A 96 -20.41 0.69 2.33
C ALA A 96 -19.01 0.73 2.95
N ALA A 97 -18.79 0.04 4.08
CA ALA A 97 -17.47 -0.08 4.70
C ALA A 97 -16.49 -0.81 3.79
N ARG A 98 -16.92 -1.89 3.13
CA ARG A 98 -16.11 -2.60 2.14
C ARG A 98 -15.67 -1.69 1.01
N GLN A 99 -16.61 -0.98 0.38
CA GLN A 99 -16.31 -0.04 -0.70
C GLN A 99 -15.33 1.05 -0.25
N ALA A 100 -15.50 1.56 0.97
CA ALA A 100 -14.62 2.57 1.52
C ALA A 100 -13.20 2.04 1.76
N VAL A 101 -13.05 0.82 2.27
CA VAL A 101 -11.74 0.18 2.47
C VAL A 101 -11.05 -0.13 1.15
N GLU A 102 -11.75 -0.79 0.22
CA GLU A 102 -11.23 -1.11 -1.11
C GLU A 102 -10.78 0.14 -1.85
N GLY A 103 -11.59 1.19 -1.83
CA GLY A 103 -11.26 2.47 -2.44
C GLY A 103 -10.09 3.18 -1.74
N THR A 104 -10.01 3.11 -0.41
CA THR A 104 -8.88 3.67 0.35
C THR A 104 -7.58 2.99 -0.03
N LEU A 105 -7.54 1.65 -0.03
CA LEU A 105 -6.34 0.89 -0.40
C LEU A 105 -5.95 1.11 -1.88
N ALA A 106 -6.92 1.17 -2.78
CA ALA A 106 -6.68 1.49 -4.19
C ALA A 106 -6.11 2.92 -4.35
N GLY A 107 -6.64 3.89 -3.63
CA GLY A 107 -6.14 5.27 -3.61
C GLY A 107 -4.72 5.36 -3.06
N LEU A 108 -4.40 4.65 -1.97
CA LEU A 108 -3.05 4.59 -1.42
C LEU A 108 -2.05 3.94 -2.40
N ARG A 109 -2.48 2.90 -3.14
CA ARG A 109 -1.64 2.31 -4.21
C ARG A 109 -1.39 3.29 -5.35
N PHE A 110 -2.37 4.16 -5.69
CA PHE A 110 -2.15 5.24 -6.64
C PHE A 110 -1.09 6.21 -6.13
N VAL A 111 -1.21 6.69 -4.88
CA VAL A 111 -0.23 7.60 -4.26
C VAL A 111 1.17 6.97 -4.28
N ARG A 112 1.31 5.70 -3.83
CA ARG A 112 2.60 5.00 -3.85
C ARG A 112 3.24 4.98 -5.24
N ASN A 113 2.46 4.67 -6.27
CA ASN A 113 2.98 4.59 -7.62
C ASN A 113 3.44 5.96 -8.13
N ARG A 114 2.71 7.02 -7.81
CA ARG A 114 3.07 8.38 -8.21
C ARG A 114 4.29 8.90 -7.43
N MET A 115 4.37 8.68 -6.12
CA MET A 115 5.53 9.05 -5.30
C MET A 115 6.83 8.41 -5.78
N GLY A 116 6.78 7.18 -6.34
CA GLY A 116 7.95 6.49 -6.89
C GLY A 116 8.47 7.08 -8.21
N TYR A 117 7.68 7.91 -8.87
CA TYR A 117 7.99 8.31 -10.24
C TYR A 117 8.16 9.80 -10.48
N HIS A 118 7.79 10.74 -9.67
CA HIS A 118 7.97 12.19 -9.94
C HIS A 118 7.07 13.11 -9.09
N ALA A 119 6.54 12.67 -7.97
CA ALA A 119 5.62 13.52 -7.24
C ALA A 119 6.36 14.57 -6.42
N ASP A 120 6.07 15.82 -6.69
CA ASP A 120 6.30 16.86 -5.72
C ASP A 120 5.40 16.60 -4.49
N PRO A 121 5.95 16.57 -3.27
CA PRO A 121 5.16 16.46 -2.04
C PRO A 121 3.96 17.39 -2.00
N ALA A 122 4.12 18.60 -2.51
CA ALA A 122 3.06 19.60 -2.58
C ALA A 122 1.88 19.22 -3.48
N GLU A 123 2.05 18.25 -4.39
CA GLU A 123 0.94 17.78 -5.23
C GLU A 123 -0.09 16.98 -4.43
N PHE A 124 0.33 16.19 -3.44
CA PHE A 124 -0.54 15.22 -2.76
C PHE A 124 -1.11 15.70 -1.44
N ILE A 125 -0.36 16.53 -0.73
CA ILE A 125 -0.72 16.94 0.63
C ILE A 125 -0.73 18.44 0.77
N GLN A 126 -1.59 18.90 1.65
CA GLN A 126 -1.65 20.30 2.09
C GLN A 126 -1.87 20.35 3.59
N PRO A 127 -1.38 21.39 4.27
CA PRO A 127 -1.74 21.63 5.65
C PRO A 127 -3.25 21.73 5.77
N GLY A 128 -3.85 21.00 6.70
CA GLY A 128 -5.25 21.17 7.04
C GLY A 128 -5.44 22.48 7.81
N HIS A 129 -6.55 23.15 7.60
CA HIS A 129 -6.94 24.30 8.43
C HIS A 129 -7.48 23.78 9.77
N GLY A 130 -6.62 23.15 10.58
CA GLY A 130 -6.93 22.77 11.94
C GLY A 130 -6.83 24.00 12.83
N ARG A 131 -7.75 24.14 13.78
CA ARG A 131 -7.67 25.18 14.82
C ARG A 131 -6.33 25.05 15.53
N PRO A 132 -5.53 26.13 15.71
CA PRO A 132 -4.33 26.09 16.53
C PRO A 132 -4.72 25.59 17.93
N GLY A 133 -4.10 24.49 18.39
CA GLY A 133 -4.36 23.94 19.72
C GLY A 133 -5.11 22.60 19.79
N SER A 134 -5.64 22.05 18.70
CA SER A 134 -6.11 20.65 18.69
C SER A 134 -4.91 19.75 18.49
N GLY A 135 -4.48 19.07 19.56
CA GLY A 135 -3.25 18.28 19.64
C GLY A 135 -3.15 17.01 18.78
N ASN A 136 -3.76 16.99 17.60
CA ASN A 136 -3.71 15.88 16.67
C ASN A 136 -2.82 16.22 15.45
N GLY A 137 -1.52 15.96 15.58
CA GLY A 137 -0.53 16.28 14.54
C GLY A 137 -0.90 15.82 13.12
N ALA A 138 -1.30 14.57 12.95
CA ALA A 138 -1.69 14.03 11.62
C ALA A 138 -3.09 14.50 11.15
N ALA A 139 -3.94 14.98 12.04
CA ALA A 139 -5.22 15.60 11.67
C ALA A 139 -5.04 16.92 10.90
N ALA A 140 -3.82 17.48 10.95
CA ALA A 140 -3.49 18.73 10.27
C ALA A 140 -3.21 18.56 8.76
N TRP A 141 -2.96 17.37 8.26
CA TRP A 141 -2.65 17.13 6.85
C TRP A 141 -3.87 16.56 6.11
N ARG A 142 -4.12 17.08 4.90
CA ARG A 142 -5.20 16.63 4.02
C ARG A 142 -4.65 16.23 2.66
N TRP A 143 -5.26 15.22 2.08
CA TRP A 143 -5.03 14.87 0.69
C TRP A 143 -5.62 15.93 -0.24
N ARG A 144 -4.83 16.38 -1.20
CA ARG A 144 -5.29 17.35 -2.22
C ARG A 144 -6.11 16.64 -3.29
N SER A 145 -7.07 17.36 -3.86
CA SER A 145 -7.66 16.92 -5.13
C SER A 145 -6.63 17.09 -6.25
N LEU A 146 -6.46 16.05 -7.05
CA LEU A 146 -5.50 16.03 -8.16
C LEU A 146 -6.22 16.16 -9.49
N SER A 147 -5.57 16.79 -10.46
CA SER A 147 -6.03 16.74 -11.85
C SER A 147 -5.91 15.32 -12.40
N GLU A 148 -6.78 14.94 -13.34
CA GLU A 148 -6.67 13.64 -13.99
C GLU A 148 -5.30 13.50 -14.68
N PRO A 149 -4.54 12.43 -14.39
CA PRO A 149 -3.23 12.26 -15.01
C PRO A 149 -3.38 12.17 -16.51
N ALA A 150 -2.54 12.87 -17.26
CA ALA A 150 -2.55 12.84 -18.71
C ALA A 150 -2.45 11.38 -19.20
N LEU A 151 -3.48 10.89 -19.88
CA LEU A 151 -3.57 9.49 -20.33
C LEU A 151 -2.40 9.10 -21.24
N ALA A 152 -1.88 10.06 -22.01
CA ALA A 152 -0.74 9.84 -22.89
C ALA A 152 0.57 9.56 -22.12
N SER A 153 0.71 10.06 -20.90
CA SER A 153 1.91 9.84 -20.06
C SER A 153 1.92 8.48 -19.34
N LEU A 154 0.78 7.78 -19.33
CA LEU A 154 0.69 6.47 -18.68
C LEU A 154 1.13 5.35 -19.62
N PRO A 155 1.89 4.36 -19.15
CA PRO A 155 2.24 3.19 -19.94
C PRO A 155 0.96 2.51 -20.46
N PRO A 156 0.91 2.05 -21.72
CA PRO A 156 -0.26 1.37 -22.28
C PRO A 156 -0.72 0.18 -21.42
N ARG A 157 0.26 -0.59 -20.93
CA ARG A 157 0.02 -1.66 -19.95
C ARG A 157 -0.19 -1.07 -18.57
N GLY A 158 -1.35 -1.27 -18.00
CA GLY A 158 -1.70 -0.78 -16.66
C GLY A 158 -2.48 0.54 -16.64
N ARG A 159 -2.65 1.24 -17.78
CA ARG A 159 -3.39 2.50 -17.84
C ARG A 159 -4.79 2.41 -17.21
N ALA A 160 -5.55 1.36 -17.54
CA ALA A 160 -6.88 1.17 -16.98
C ALA A 160 -6.86 1.03 -15.44
N TRP A 161 -5.87 0.33 -14.90
CA TRP A 161 -5.68 0.18 -13.46
C TRP A 161 -5.32 1.50 -12.78
N GLU A 162 -4.45 2.30 -13.38
CA GLU A 162 -4.07 3.60 -12.82
C GLU A 162 -5.24 4.59 -12.83
N ILE A 163 -6.08 4.59 -13.88
CA ILE A 163 -7.30 5.41 -13.92
C ILE A 163 -8.27 4.97 -12.81
N THR A 164 -8.46 3.66 -12.61
CA THR A 164 -9.33 3.15 -11.56
C THR A 164 -8.81 3.56 -10.18
N ARG A 165 -7.51 3.46 -9.94
CA ARG A 165 -6.87 3.89 -8.70
C ARG A 165 -6.94 5.39 -8.48
N TYR A 166 -6.77 6.19 -9.54
CA TYR A 166 -6.96 7.64 -9.49
C TYR A 166 -8.39 8.00 -9.07
N ARG A 167 -9.40 7.36 -9.67
CA ARG A 167 -10.80 7.58 -9.30
C ARG A 167 -11.07 7.19 -7.84
N ALA A 168 -10.47 6.11 -7.38
CA ALA A 168 -10.55 5.70 -5.98
C ALA A 168 -9.86 6.72 -5.05
N TYR A 169 -8.70 7.26 -5.44
CA TYR A 169 -8.04 8.34 -4.74
C TYR A 169 -8.96 9.56 -4.60
N GLN A 170 -9.55 10.02 -5.70
CA GLN A 170 -10.45 11.18 -5.69
C GLN A 170 -11.69 10.94 -4.80
N ALA A 171 -12.24 9.73 -4.81
CA ALA A 171 -13.44 9.40 -4.07
C ALA A 171 -13.18 9.18 -2.56
N GLN A 172 -12.02 8.67 -2.16
CA GLN A 172 -11.79 8.16 -0.81
C GLN A 172 -10.67 8.88 -0.04
N LEU A 173 -9.76 9.56 -0.74
CA LEU A 173 -8.65 10.26 -0.12
C LEU A 173 -8.78 11.78 -0.27
N ALA A 174 -9.01 12.29 -1.47
CA ALA A 174 -9.05 13.72 -1.74
C ALA A 174 -10.00 14.48 -0.79
N GLY A 175 -9.49 15.50 -0.14
CA GLY A 175 -10.23 16.29 0.87
C GLY A 175 -10.32 15.67 2.27
N HIS A 176 -10.04 14.36 2.42
CA HIS A 176 -9.99 13.70 3.72
C HIS A 176 -8.69 13.98 4.45
N THR A 177 -8.69 13.78 5.77
CA THR A 177 -7.45 13.86 6.53
C THR A 177 -6.58 12.62 6.28
N VAL A 178 -5.29 12.83 6.34
CA VAL A 178 -4.31 11.73 6.22
C VAL A 178 -4.53 10.70 7.34
N GLY A 179 -4.80 11.16 8.57
CA GLY A 179 -5.06 10.29 9.72
C GLY A 179 -6.29 9.40 9.55
N GLU A 180 -7.41 9.93 9.04
CA GLU A 180 -8.62 9.13 8.76
C GLU A 180 -8.35 8.04 7.72
N THR A 181 -7.59 8.38 6.67
CA THR A 181 -7.23 7.44 5.61
C THR A 181 -6.41 6.28 6.15
N PHE A 182 -5.35 6.57 6.89
CA PHE A 182 -4.50 5.53 7.46
C PHE A 182 -5.18 4.75 8.57
N GLY A 183 -6.00 5.41 9.40
CA GLY A 183 -6.80 4.74 10.44
C GLY A 183 -7.72 3.67 9.84
N ARG A 184 -8.42 3.99 8.75
CA ARG A 184 -9.28 3.03 8.04
C ARG A 184 -8.50 1.85 7.49
N ALA A 185 -7.39 2.11 6.81
CA ALA A 185 -6.53 1.07 6.25
C ALA A 185 -5.92 0.17 7.34
N ALA A 186 -5.41 0.76 8.43
CA ALA A 186 -4.77 0.03 9.52
C ALA A 186 -5.74 -0.88 10.27
N VAL A 187 -6.97 -0.43 10.53
CA VAL A 187 -8.02 -1.26 11.15
C VAL A 187 -8.31 -2.50 10.30
N PHE A 188 -8.51 -2.32 9.00
CA PHE A 188 -8.76 -3.44 8.10
C PHE A 188 -7.57 -4.41 8.04
N ILE A 189 -6.35 -3.90 7.85
CA ILE A 189 -5.14 -4.73 7.77
C ILE A 189 -4.93 -5.52 9.07
N LYS A 190 -5.15 -4.91 10.22
CA LYS A 190 -5.08 -5.58 11.53
C LYS A 190 -6.03 -6.77 11.60
N LEU A 191 -7.27 -6.59 11.17
CA LEU A 191 -8.25 -7.68 11.14
C LEU A 191 -7.85 -8.78 10.16
N ALA A 192 -7.38 -8.44 8.97
CA ALA A 192 -6.97 -9.39 7.94
C ALA A 192 -5.69 -10.16 8.31
N SER A 193 -4.80 -9.57 9.11
CA SER A 193 -3.55 -10.20 9.58
C SER A 193 -3.71 -11.01 10.86
N ALA A 194 -4.82 -10.87 11.60
CA ALA A 194 -5.02 -11.56 12.87
C ALA A 194 -5.16 -13.09 12.75
N ASN A 195 -5.55 -13.60 11.59
CA ASN A 195 -5.68 -15.03 11.30
C ASN A 195 -5.01 -15.37 9.96
N PRO A 196 -3.68 -15.29 9.85
CA PRO A 196 -2.99 -15.56 8.61
C PRO A 196 -3.09 -17.06 8.29
N THR A 197 -3.93 -17.43 7.33
CA THR A 197 -3.84 -18.75 6.70
C THR A 197 -2.75 -18.67 5.65
N ALA A 198 -1.57 -19.24 5.96
CA ALA A 198 -0.50 -19.35 4.96
C ALA A 198 -0.99 -20.22 3.80
N GLU A 199 -1.26 -19.63 2.67
CA GLU A 199 -1.53 -20.34 1.43
C GLU A 199 -0.19 -20.52 0.72
N ILE A 200 0.22 -21.77 0.60
CA ILE A 200 1.31 -22.12 -0.33
C ILE A 200 0.76 -21.80 -1.73
N PRO A 201 1.37 -20.91 -2.51
CA PRO A 201 0.96 -20.69 -3.88
C PRO A 201 1.04 -22.05 -4.61
N VAL A 202 -0.10 -22.58 -5.02
CA VAL A 202 -0.13 -23.75 -5.92
C VAL A 202 0.55 -23.27 -7.19
N GLY A 203 1.76 -23.78 -7.45
CA GLY A 203 2.49 -23.51 -8.68
C GLY A 203 1.59 -23.84 -9.88
N PRO A 204 1.84 -23.22 -11.05
CA PRO A 204 1.07 -23.54 -12.23
C PRO A 204 1.11 -25.06 -12.44
N ARG A 205 -0.08 -25.68 -12.52
CA ARG A 205 -0.19 -27.07 -12.89
C ARG A 205 0.52 -27.24 -14.23
N SER A 206 1.50 -28.09 -14.26
CA SER A 206 2.17 -28.54 -15.49
C SER A 206 1.26 -29.57 -16.18
N ASP A 207 0.10 -29.13 -16.62
CA ASP A 207 -0.78 -29.91 -17.48
C ASP A 207 -0.62 -29.34 -18.89
N ASP A 208 0.49 -29.66 -19.53
CA ASP A 208 0.64 -29.63 -20.99
C ASP A 208 1.77 -30.58 -21.32
N SER A 209 1.40 -31.85 -21.52
CA SER A 209 2.18 -32.83 -22.31
C SER A 209 1.45 -33.09 -23.59
#